data_47da2d64259770cf12db59169c590e3e
#
_entry.id   47da2d64259770cf12db59169c590e3e
#
_cell.length_a   1.000
_cell.length_b   1.000
_cell.length_c   1.000
_cell.angle_alpha   90.00
_cell.angle_beta   90.00
_cell.angle_gamma   90.00
#
_symmetry.space_group_name_H-M   'P 1'
#
loop_
_entity.id
_entity.type
_entity.pdbx_description
1 polymer ?
#
loop_
_entity_poly.entity_id
_entity_poly.type
_entity_poly.pdbx_seq_one_letter_code
_entity_poly.pdbx_strand_id
1 'polypeptide(L)'
;QVQLQQSGPELVKPGASVKMSCKASGYTFTDYVISWVKQRTGQGLEWIGEIYPGSGSTYYNEKFKGKATLTADKSSNTAYMQLSSLTSEDSAVYFCAR
;
A
#
# COMPACT_ATOMS: atom_id res chain seq x y z
N GLN A 1 -8.16 4.54 -19.95
CA GLN A 1 -6.76 4.32 -19.61
C GLN A 1 -6.59 3.94 -18.15
N VAL A 2 -5.58 3.13 -17.88
CA VAL A 2 -5.32 2.63 -16.53
C VAL A 2 -4.77 3.76 -15.66
N GLN A 3 -5.34 3.88 -14.46
CA GLN A 3 -4.87 4.85 -13.49
C GLN A 3 -4.92 4.27 -12.09
N LEU A 4 -3.89 4.57 -11.29
CA LEU A 4 -3.88 4.32 -9.85
C LEU A 4 -3.64 5.66 -9.18
N GLN A 5 -4.62 6.10 -8.40
CA GLN A 5 -4.54 7.39 -7.72
C GLN A 5 -4.36 7.18 -6.24
N GLN A 6 -3.24 7.65 -5.73
CA GLN A 6 -2.90 7.50 -4.32
C GLN A 6 -3.36 8.70 -3.52
N SER A 7 -3.63 8.46 -2.23
CA SER A 7 -3.87 9.53 -1.28
C SER A 7 -2.57 10.35 -1.11
N GLY A 8 -2.72 11.58 -0.63
CA GLY A 8 -1.60 12.50 -0.55
C GLY A 8 -0.67 12.23 0.65
N PRO A 9 0.35 13.10 0.78
CA PRO A 9 1.29 12.98 1.90
C PRO A 9 0.60 13.13 3.25
N GLU A 10 1.17 12.48 4.26
CA GLU A 10 0.65 12.55 5.62
C GLU A 10 1.77 12.81 6.61
N LEU A 11 1.45 13.58 7.63
CA LEU A 11 2.35 13.90 8.72
C LEU A 11 1.79 13.23 9.97
N VAL A 12 2.48 12.22 10.47
CA VAL A 12 1.95 11.38 11.55
C VAL A 12 2.96 11.27 12.67
N LYS A 13 2.48 11.17 13.90
CA LYS A 13 3.34 11.10 15.09
C LYS A 13 3.90 9.71 15.28
N PRO A 14 5.10 9.58 15.87
CA PRO A 14 5.65 8.28 16.24
C PRO A 14 4.67 7.50 17.14
N GLY A 15 4.60 6.21 16.93
CA GLY A 15 3.72 5.33 17.68
C GLY A 15 2.30 5.24 17.14
N ALA A 16 1.91 6.19 16.28
CA ALA A 16 0.58 6.18 15.67
C ALA A 16 0.52 5.22 14.47
N SER A 17 -0.66 5.15 13.85
CA SER A 17 -0.87 4.38 12.63
C SER A 17 -1.28 5.32 11.51
N VAL A 18 -1.04 4.90 10.27
CA VAL A 18 -1.50 5.64 9.10
C VAL A 18 -2.11 4.64 8.12
N LYS A 19 -3.17 5.06 7.42
CA LYS A 19 -3.81 4.24 6.39
C LYS A 19 -3.83 5.04 5.10
N MET A 20 -3.22 4.50 4.07
CA MET A 20 -3.16 5.16 2.77
C MET A 20 -3.98 4.38 1.74
N SER A 21 -4.45 5.07 0.72
CA SER A 21 -5.32 4.47 -0.28
C SER A 21 -4.73 4.58 -1.68
N CYS A 22 -5.22 3.69 -2.54
CA CYS A 22 -4.82 3.61 -3.93
C CYS A 22 -6.08 3.26 -4.73
N LYS A 23 -6.67 4.27 -5.38
CA LYS A 23 -7.90 4.07 -6.14
C LYS A 23 -7.59 3.71 -7.59
N ALA A 24 -8.14 2.60 -8.05
CA ALA A 24 -7.90 2.10 -9.40
C ALA A 24 -9.04 2.49 -10.32
N SER A 25 -8.69 2.78 -11.58
CA SER A 25 -9.68 3.04 -12.62
C SER A 25 -9.12 2.64 -13.98
N GLY A 26 -10.01 2.44 -14.95
CA GLY A 26 -9.61 2.12 -16.31
C GLY A 26 -9.33 0.66 -16.57
N TYR A 27 -9.62 -0.22 -15.62
CA TYR A 27 -9.47 -1.66 -15.80
C TYR A 27 -10.34 -2.39 -14.77
N THR A 28 -10.43 -3.70 -14.92
CA THR A 28 -11.20 -4.53 -13.98
C THR A 28 -10.37 -4.79 -12.74
N PHE A 29 -10.75 -4.13 -11.65
CA PHE A 29 -9.99 -4.12 -10.39
C PHE A 29 -9.64 -5.52 -9.89
N THR A 30 -10.56 -6.47 -10.02
CA THR A 30 -10.37 -7.82 -9.49
C THR A 30 -9.49 -8.71 -10.35
N ASP A 31 -9.06 -8.24 -11.53
CA ASP A 31 -8.26 -9.05 -12.44
C ASP A 31 -6.75 -8.92 -12.24
N TYR A 32 -6.30 -7.94 -11.47
CA TYR A 32 -4.87 -7.66 -11.33
C TYR A 32 -4.47 -7.49 -9.87
N VAL A 33 -3.29 -8.00 -9.55
CA VAL A 33 -2.70 -7.81 -8.23
C VAL A 33 -2.27 -6.35 -8.06
N ILE A 34 -2.31 -5.85 -6.82
CA ILE A 34 -1.77 -4.54 -6.49
C ILE A 34 -0.65 -4.74 -5.50
N SER A 35 0.52 -4.21 -5.85
CA SER A 35 1.71 -4.27 -5.01
C SER A 35 1.97 -2.93 -4.35
N TRP A 36 2.57 -2.97 -3.18
CA TRP A 36 2.99 -1.77 -2.44
C TRP A 36 4.49 -1.80 -2.26
N VAL A 37 5.12 -0.66 -2.51
CA VAL A 37 6.57 -0.53 -2.40
C VAL A 37 6.92 0.71 -1.60
N LYS A 38 8.10 0.66 -0.97
CA LYS A 38 8.61 1.73 -0.11
C LYS A 38 9.93 2.23 -0.68
N GLN A 39 10.10 3.56 -0.67
CA GLN A 39 11.36 4.17 -1.07
C GLN A 39 11.75 5.25 -0.08
N ARG A 40 12.88 5.05 0.57
CA ARG A 40 13.47 6.07 1.44
C ARG A 40 14.50 6.86 0.65
N THR A 41 14.71 8.11 1.04
CA THR A 41 15.70 8.99 0.39
C THR A 41 17.05 8.29 0.31
N GLY A 42 17.61 8.23 -0.91
CA GLY A 42 18.90 7.60 -1.15
C GLY A 42 18.91 6.10 -1.12
N GLN A 43 17.72 5.47 -1.02
CA GLN A 43 17.59 4.02 -0.99
C GLN A 43 16.86 3.53 -2.22
N GLY A 44 17.03 2.24 -2.56
CA GLY A 44 16.30 1.62 -3.63
C GLY A 44 14.86 1.31 -3.22
N LEU A 45 14.08 0.76 -4.15
CA LEU A 45 12.72 0.33 -3.88
C LEU A 45 12.73 -0.94 -3.04
N GLU A 46 11.79 -1.02 -2.12
CA GLU A 46 11.63 -2.18 -1.27
C GLU A 46 10.19 -2.66 -1.37
N TRP A 47 9.99 -3.92 -1.76
CA TRP A 47 8.65 -4.51 -1.87
C TRP A 47 8.09 -4.78 -0.47
N ILE A 48 6.89 -4.29 -0.22
CA ILE A 48 6.21 -4.48 1.07
C ILE A 48 5.32 -5.72 1.01
N GLY A 49 4.52 -5.81 -0.02
CA GLY A 49 3.58 -6.90 -0.18
C GLY A 49 2.63 -6.65 -1.32
N GLU A 50 1.72 -7.57 -1.50
CA GLU A 50 0.74 -7.46 -2.58
C GLU A 50 -0.59 -8.05 -2.14
N ILE A 51 -1.66 -7.57 -2.78
CA ILE A 51 -3.01 -8.05 -2.51
C ILE A 51 -3.67 -8.39 -3.84
N TYR A 52 -4.43 -9.48 -3.82
CA TYR A 52 -5.26 -9.92 -4.94
C TYR A 52 -6.69 -9.47 -4.65
N PRO A 53 -7.16 -8.35 -5.22
CA PRO A 53 -8.47 -7.81 -4.85
C PRO A 53 -9.63 -8.75 -5.09
N GLY A 54 -9.50 -9.63 -6.08
CA GLY A 54 -10.57 -10.57 -6.39
C GLY A 54 -10.85 -11.56 -5.26
N SER A 55 -9.81 -12.03 -4.60
CA SER A 55 -9.92 -13.03 -3.53
C SER A 55 -9.67 -12.46 -2.15
N GLY A 56 -9.01 -11.31 -2.06
CA GLY A 56 -8.57 -10.75 -0.80
C GLY A 56 -7.28 -11.37 -0.28
N SER A 57 -6.66 -12.27 -1.05
CA SER A 57 -5.40 -12.91 -0.64
C SER A 57 -4.28 -11.89 -0.58
N THR A 58 -3.44 -12.02 0.44
CA THR A 58 -2.30 -11.11 0.65
C THR A 58 -1.02 -11.89 0.82
N TYR A 59 0.08 -11.28 0.36
CA TYR A 59 1.42 -11.83 0.53
C TYR A 59 2.32 -10.68 0.97
N TYR A 60 3.14 -10.92 1.99
CA TYR A 60 3.96 -9.87 2.59
C TYR A 60 5.43 -10.24 2.52
N ASN A 61 6.27 -9.22 2.32
CA ASN A 61 7.67 -9.32 2.63
C ASN A 61 7.77 -9.60 4.14
N GLU A 62 8.55 -10.59 4.50
CA GLU A 62 8.72 -11.01 5.89
C GLU A 62 9.05 -9.82 6.81
N LYS A 63 9.82 -8.87 6.28
CA LYS A 63 10.26 -7.68 6.99
C LYS A 63 9.10 -6.78 7.42
N PHE A 64 7.97 -6.83 6.69
CA PHE A 64 6.83 -5.95 6.95
C PHE A 64 5.66 -6.66 7.60
N LYS A 65 5.78 -7.95 7.90
CA LYS A 65 4.73 -8.66 8.64
C LYS A 65 4.59 -8.04 10.01
N GLY A 66 3.35 -7.74 10.40
CA GLY A 66 3.08 -7.05 11.65
C GLY A 66 3.22 -5.54 11.59
N LYS A 67 3.84 -5.00 10.53
CA LYS A 67 3.96 -3.56 10.31
C LYS A 67 2.89 -3.09 9.34
N ALA A 68 2.73 -3.78 8.22
CA ALA A 68 1.82 -3.40 7.14
C ALA A 68 0.63 -4.35 7.09
N THR A 69 -0.55 -3.79 6.81
CA THR A 69 -1.78 -4.54 6.58
C THR A 69 -2.39 -4.05 5.28
N LEU A 70 -2.59 -4.98 4.34
CA LEU A 70 -3.16 -4.66 3.04
C LEU A 70 -4.61 -5.12 2.98
N THR A 71 -5.48 -4.25 2.49
CA THR A 71 -6.89 -4.57 2.29
C THR A 71 -7.35 -4.00 0.95
N ALA A 72 -8.51 -4.45 0.49
CA ALA A 72 -9.10 -3.94 -0.74
C ALA A 72 -10.60 -3.89 -0.60
N ASP A 73 -11.22 -2.86 -1.20
CA ASP A 73 -12.66 -2.70 -1.23
C ASP A 73 -13.09 -2.75 -2.70
N LYS A 74 -13.72 -3.86 -3.09
CA LYS A 74 -14.15 -4.06 -4.47
C LYS A 74 -15.24 -3.09 -4.88
N SER A 75 -16.07 -2.64 -3.94
CA SER A 75 -17.17 -1.73 -4.27
C SER A 75 -16.68 -0.35 -4.66
N SER A 76 -15.50 0.05 -4.20
CA SER A 76 -14.94 1.37 -4.50
C SER A 76 -13.67 1.28 -5.35
N ASN A 77 -13.27 0.07 -5.77
CA ASN A 77 -12.04 -0.16 -6.55
C ASN A 77 -10.82 0.47 -5.87
N THR A 78 -10.74 0.33 -4.55
CA THR A 78 -9.67 0.97 -3.78
C THR A 78 -8.91 -0.06 -2.96
N ALA A 79 -7.59 0.02 -3.03
CA ALA A 79 -6.70 -0.76 -2.17
C ALA A 79 -6.17 0.13 -1.08
N TYR A 80 -5.91 -0.46 0.09
CA TYR A 80 -5.43 0.28 1.26
C TYR A 80 -4.21 -0.40 1.85
N MET A 81 -3.33 0.42 2.40
CA MET A 81 -2.22 -0.08 3.22
C MET A 81 -2.21 0.68 4.53
N GLN A 82 -2.22 -0.05 5.63
CA GLN A 82 -2.08 0.52 6.96
C GLN A 82 -0.73 0.16 7.53
N LEU A 83 -0.03 1.17 8.04
CA LEU A 83 1.23 0.97 8.75
C LEU A 83 0.99 1.30 10.21
N SER A 84 1.45 0.42 11.10
CA SER A 84 1.20 0.57 12.54
C SER A 84 2.50 0.86 13.28
N SER A 85 2.37 1.39 14.51
CA SER A 85 3.49 1.65 15.41
C SER A 85 4.63 2.38 14.70
N LEU A 86 4.30 3.53 14.12
CA LEU A 86 5.22 4.27 13.25
C LEU A 86 6.46 4.73 13.98
N THR A 87 7.60 4.63 13.30
CA THR A 87 8.90 5.12 13.76
C THR A 87 9.51 5.97 12.64
N SER A 88 10.66 6.61 12.94
CA SER A 88 11.35 7.39 11.93
C SER A 88 11.77 6.55 10.72
N GLU A 89 11.97 5.25 10.91
CA GLU A 89 12.32 4.33 9.82
C GLU A 89 11.20 4.19 8.79
N ASP A 90 9.97 4.54 9.18
CA ASP A 90 8.81 4.44 8.28
C ASP A 90 8.63 5.70 7.44
N SER A 91 9.41 6.75 7.70
CA SER A 91 9.36 7.98 6.90
C SER A 91 9.92 7.68 5.51
N ALA A 92 9.06 7.74 4.49
CA ALA A 92 9.41 7.30 3.14
C ALA A 92 8.31 7.70 2.18
N VAL A 93 8.54 7.49 0.89
CA VAL A 93 7.50 7.56 -0.12
C VAL A 93 7.00 6.13 -0.35
N TYR A 94 5.70 5.96 -0.38
CA TYR A 94 5.07 4.66 -0.59
C TYR A 94 4.29 4.70 -1.90
N PHE A 95 4.45 3.66 -2.71
CA PHE A 95 3.81 3.56 -4.02
C PHE A 95 2.93 2.33 -4.08
N CYS A 96 1.79 2.44 -4.77
CA CYS A 96 1.03 1.29 -5.21
C CYS A 96 1.26 1.10 -6.71
N ALA A 97 1.26 -0.14 -7.16
CA ALA A 97 1.48 -0.48 -8.55
C ALA A 97 0.65 -1.70 -8.93
N ARG A 98 0.27 -1.75 -10.21
CA ARG A 98 -0.49 -2.86 -10.76
C ARG A 98 0.44 -3.84 -11.45
#